data_1336d08019d76695e830f42d0d97d9c0
#
_entry.id   1336d08019d76695e830f42d0d97d9c0
#
_cell.length_a   1.000
_cell.length_b   1.000
_cell.length_c   1.000
_cell.angle_alpha   90.00
_cell.angle_beta   90.00
_cell.angle_gamma   90.00
#
_symmetry.space_group_name_H-M   'P 1'
#
loop_
_entity.id
_entity.type
_entity.pdbx_description
1 polymer ?
#
loop_
_entity_poly.entity_id
_entity_poly.type
_entity_poly.pdbx_seq_one_letter_code
_entity_poly.pdbx_strand_id
1 'polypeptide(L)'
;MPADGGKGLLDTNILILRNRIEHGALPAEVAISAVSLAELSAGVHQAHGPEASAERARRLLLLQQVESEFDPLAFDATAARHYGRIAGAVSAAGRSPRRRVADLMIAAVAAAHQLPLYTTNPADFSGLGEFVEVVAVPRPHSEG
;
A
#
# COMPACT_ATOMS: atom_id res chain seq x y z
N MET A 1 -2.11 12.20 -18.15
CA MET A 1 -1.45 12.46 -17.80
C MET A 1 -1.28 12.62 -16.73
N PRO A 2 -0.81 12.36 -16.46
CA PRO A 2 -0.83 11.89 -15.43
C PRO A 2 -0.80 12.55 -14.39
N ALA A 3 -0.39 12.30 -13.89
CA ALA A 3 -0.24 12.44 -12.67
C ALA A 3 -0.21 13.78 -12.20
N ASP A 4 -0.25 14.69 -12.95
CA ASP A 4 -0.07 15.94 -12.55
C ASP A 4 -0.98 16.44 -11.62
N GLY A 5 -1.85 16.13 -11.19
CA GLY A 5 -2.74 16.68 -10.23
C GLY A 5 -3.68 15.65 -9.73
N GLY A 6 -3.41 14.44 -10.08
CA GLY A 6 -4.30 13.36 -9.74
C GLY A 6 -4.21 12.93 -8.31
N LYS A 7 -5.15 12.08 -7.92
CA LYS A 7 -5.17 11.42 -6.63
C LYS A 7 -4.71 9.99 -6.82
N GLY A 8 -3.98 9.46 -5.86
CA GLY A 8 -3.50 8.09 -5.90
C GLY A 8 -3.49 7.44 -4.54
N LEU A 9 -3.61 6.11 -4.53
CA LEU A 9 -3.53 5.33 -3.30
C LEU A 9 -2.09 4.89 -3.11
N LEU A 10 -1.58 5.03 -1.90
CA LEU A 10 -0.21 4.64 -1.58
C LEU A 10 -0.19 3.24 -0.98
N ASP A 11 0.71 2.38 -1.50
CA ASP A 11 1.01 1.10 -0.89
C ASP A 11 1.71 1.33 0.46
N THR A 12 1.62 0.36 1.34
CA THR A 12 2.15 0.47 2.70
C THR A 12 3.64 0.82 2.74
N ASN A 13 4.44 0.24 1.84
CA ASN A 13 5.88 0.53 1.80
C ASN A 13 6.18 2.00 1.50
N ILE A 14 5.34 2.65 0.73
CA ILE A 14 5.53 4.09 0.48
C ILE A 14 5.36 4.89 1.75
N LEU A 15 4.40 4.51 2.59
CA LEU A 15 4.22 5.19 3.88
C LEU A 15 5.46 5.06 4.76
N ILE A 16 6.06 3.87 4.77
CA ILE A 16 7.26 3.61 5.57
C ILE A 16 8.45 4.42 5.05
N LEU A 17 8.57 4.55 3.73
CA LEU A 17 9.71 5.19 3.09
C LEU A 17 9.47 6.65 2.71
N ARG A 18 8.32 7.21 3.07
CA ARG A 18 7.84 8.47 2.50
C ARG A 18 8.82 9.64 2.61
N ASN A 19 9.49 9.75 3.74
CA ASN A 19 10.43 10.85 3.95
C ASN A 19 11.66 10.77 3.05
N ARG A 20 11.88 9.62 2.41
CA ARG A 20 13.02 9.38 1.54
C ARG A 20 12.65 9.32 0.07
N ILE A 21 11.36 9.41 -0.24
CA ILE A 21 10.87 9.38 -1.61
C ILE A 21 10.75 10.80 -2.13
N GLU A 22 11.16 11.02 -3.37
CA GLU A 22 11.05 12.34 -3.99
C GLU A 22 9.60 12.74 -4.14
N HIS A 23 9.28 13.98 -3.78
CA HIS A 23 7.91 14.47 -3.84
C HIS A 23 7.30 14.38 -5.24
N GLY A 24 8.10 14.61 -6.27
CA GLY A 24 7.61 14.53 -7.64
C GLY A 24 7.23 13.14 -8.08
N ALA A 25 7.60 12.09 -7.33
CA ALA A 25 7.24 10.73 -7.66
C ALA A 25 5.85 10.33 -7.16
N LEU A 26 5.23 11.16 -6.32
CA LEU A 26 3.92 10.88 -5.74
C LEU A 26 2.85 11.79 -6.33
N PRO A 27 1.57 11.38 -6.28
CA PRO A 27 0.51 12.23 -6.82
C PRO A 27 0.28 13.46 -5.94
N ALA A 28 -0.44 14.44 -6.48
CA ALA A 28 -0.74 15.66 -5.75
C ALA A 28 -1.60 15.42 -4.54
N GLU A 29 -2.58 14.53 -4.66
CA GLU A 29 -3.40 14.09 -3.54
C GLU A 29 -3.11 12.62 -3.27
N VAL A 30 -2.90 12.29 -2.02
CA VAL A 30 -2.60 10.91 -1.62
C VAL A 30 -3.70 10.36 -0.72
N ALA A 31 -4.01 9.10 -0.91
CA ALA A 31 -4.94 8.36 -0.06
C ALA A 31 -4.26 7.10 0.42
N ILE A 32 -4.75 6.53 1.50
CA ILE A 32 -4.29 5.23 1.98
C ILE A 32 -5.48 4.32 2.23
N SER A 33 -5.20 3.03 2.26
CA SER A 33 -6.19 2.02 2.59
C SER A 33 -6.18 1.72 4.09
N ALA A 34 -7.34 1.39 4.65
CA ALA A 34 -7.41 0.85 6.00
C ALA A 34 -6.58 -0.42 6.15
N VAL A 35 -6.34 -1.15 5.05
CA VAL A 35 -5.46 -2.32 5.06
C VAL A 35 -4.02 -1.92 5.41
N SER A 36 -3.53 -0.80 4.86
CA SER A 36 -2.21 -0.28 5.22
C SER A 36 -2.15 0.08 6.70
N LEU A 37 -3.21 0.69 7.22
CA LEU A 37 -3.28 1.01 8.64
C LEU A 37 -3.21 -0.27 9.48
N ALA A 38 -3.90 -1.33 9.05
CA ALA A 38 -3.85 -2.62 9.75
C ALA A 38 -2.43 -3.20 9.73
N GLU A 39 -1.73 -3.11 8.60
CA GLU A 39 -0.36 -3.60 8.51
C GLU A 39 0.59 -2.81 9.41
N LEU A 40 0.47 -1.49 9.44
CA LEU A 40 1.30 -0.66 10.31
C LEU A 40 1.01 -0.94 11.79
N SER A 41 -0.25 -1.13 12.12
CA SER A 41 -0.68 -1.45 13.49
C SER A 41 -0.12 -2.80 13.93
N ALA A 42 -0.27 -3.83 13.09
CA ALA A 42 0.28 -5.15 13.38
C ALA A 42 1.81 -5.09 13.53
N GLY A 43 2.46 -4.29 12.69
CA GLY A 43 3.91 -4.14 12.73
C GLY A 43 4.44 -3.66 14.07
N VAL A 44 3.69 -2.82 14.77
CA VAL A 44 4.09 -2.35 16.11
C VAL A 44 4.27 -3.53 17.06
N HIS A 45 3.38 -4.51 16.97
CA HIS A 45 3.39 -5.66 17.87
C HIS A 45 4.29 -6.80 17.40
N GLN A 46 4.87 -6.68 16.21
CA GLN A 46 5.73 -7.71 15.64
C GLN A 46 7.21 -7.41 15.78
N ALA A 47 7.57 -6.29 16.38
CA ALA A 47 8.96 -5.97 16.63
C ALA A 47 9.55 -6.98 17.60
N HIS A 48 10.73 -7.50 17.28
CA HIS A 48 11.38 -8.53 18.10
C HIS A 48 12.89 -8.36 18.06
N GLY A 49 13.57 -9.10 18.90
CA GLY A 49 15.03 -9.08 18.98
C GLY A 49 15.55 -8.06 19.98
N PRO A 50 16.87 -7.87 20.04
CA PRO A 50 17.50 -7.00 21.05
C PRO A 50 17.08 -5.55 20.98
N GLU A 51 16.68 -5.09 19.79
CA GLU A 51 16.28 -3.69 19.59
C GLU A 51 14.76 -3.54 19.53
N ALA A 52 14.01 -4.53 20.06
CA ALA A 52 12.55 -4.54 19.90
C ALA A 52 11.86 -3.31 20.48
N SER A 53 12.33 -2.82 21.63
CA SER A 53 11.71 -1.64 22.25
C SER A 53 11.87 -0.39 21.42
N ALA A 54 13.07 -0.17 20.89
CA ALA A 54 13.34 0.99 20.04
C ALA A 54 12.58 0.88 18.72
N GLU A 55 12.55 -0.31 18.16
CA GLU A 55 11.84 -0.53 16.90
C GLU A 55 10.33 -0.36 17.07
N ARG A 56 9.77 -0.85 18.16
CA ARG A 56 8.36 -0.68 18.48
C ARG A 56 8.00 0.79 18.61
N ALA A 57 8.87 1.56 19.27
CA ALA A 57 8.63 2.99 19.42
C ALA A 57 8.64 3.71 18.07
N ARG A 58 9.57 3.36 17.18
CA ARG A 58 9.60 3.95 15.83
C ARG A 58 8.36 3.62 15.04
N ARG A 59 7.91 2.37 15.10
CA ARG A 59 6.70 1.92 14.38
C ARG A 59 5.44 2.56 14.93
N LEU A 60 5.38 2.74 16.24
CA LEU A 60 4.25 3.42 16.87
C LEU A 60 4.19 4.88 16.46
N LEU A 61 5.34 5.54 16.41
CA LEU A 61 5.39 6.94 15.97
C LEU A 61 4.90 7.08 14.53
N LEU A 62 5.33 6.19 13.64
CA LEU A 62 4.86 6.21 12.25
C LEU A 62 3.35 5.98 12.19
N LEU A 63 2.84 5.01 12.93
CA LEU A 63 1.41 4.73 12.99
C LEU A 63 0.63 5.96 13.41
N GLN A 64 1.08 6.63 14.47
CA GLN A 64 0.43 7.83 14.97
C GLN A 64 0.45 8.97 13.96
N GLN A 65 1.57 9.14 13.26
CA GLN A 65 1.68 10.15 12.21
C GLN A 65 0.69 9.88 11.07
N VAL A 66 0.59 8.63 10.64
CA VAL A 66 -0.32 8.25 9.57
C VAL A 66 -1.77 8.47 10.01
N GLU A 67 -2.11 8.07 11.23
CA GLU A 67 -3.47 8.26 11.75
C GLU A 67 -3.85 9.73 11.86
N SER A 68 -2.90 10.60 12.16
CA SER A 68 -3.17 12.03 12.28
C SER A 68 -3.29 12.72 10.93
N GLU A 69 -2.71 12.14 9.89
CA GLU A 69 -2.62 12.77 8.59
C GLU A 69 -3.67 12.28 7.60
N PHE A 70 -4.10 11.04 7.70
CA PHE A 70 -4.98 10.42 6.71
C PHE A 70 -6.29 9.94 7.33
N ASP A 71 -7.32 9.95 6.50
CA ASP A 71 -8.59 9.29 6.78
C ASP A 71 -8.62 8.07 5.85
N PRO A 72 -8.28 6.87 6.32
CA PRO A 72 -8.10 5.73 5.44
C PRO A 72 -9.37 5.31 4.73
N LEU A 73 -9.24 4.89 3.48
CA LEU A 73 -10.35 4.34 2.72
C LEU A 73 -10.66 2.93 3.22
N ALA A 74 -11.91 2.67 3.51
CA ALA A 74 -12.33 1.40 4.09
C ALA A 74 -12.26 0.25 3.09
N PHE A 75 -11.96 -0.93 3.58
CA PHE A 75 -12.14 -2.15 2.83
C PHE A 75 -13.60 -2.58 3.01
N ASP A 76 -14.49 -1.98 2.22
CA ASP A 76 -15.92 -2.17 2.35
C ASP A 76 -16.43 -3.28 1.41
N ALA A 77 -17.74 -3.42 1.28
CA ALA A 77 -18.32 -4.47 0.44
C ALA A 77 -17.93 -4.33 -1.02
N THR A 78 -17.83 -3.11 -1.53
CA THR A 78 -17.39 -2.87 -2.91
C THR A 78 -15.95 -3.33 -3.11
N ALA A 79 -15.06 -2.97 -2.18
CA ALA A 79 -13.68 -3.41 -2.22
C ALA A 79 -13.60 -4.93 -2.09
N ALA A 80 -14.44 -5.55 -1.26
CA ALA A 80 -14.46 -7.00 -1.10
C ALA A 80 -14.82 -7.70 -2.41
N ARG A 81 -15.77 -7.15 -3.17
CA ARG A 81 -16.14 -7.72 -4.48
C ARG A 81 -15.01 -7.58 -5.50
N HIS A 82 -14.30 -6.45 -5.48
CA HIS A 82 -13.11 -6.28 -6.33
C HIS A 82 -12.01 -7.27 -5.93
N TYR A 83 -11.84 -7.48 -4.63
CA TYR A 83 -10.86 -8.45 -4.14
C TYR A 83 -11.16 -9.85 -4.71
N GLY A 84 -12.42 -10.26 -4.70
CA GLY A 84 -12.79 -11.57 -5.22
C GLY A 84 -12.39 -11.76 -6.68
N ARG A 85 -12.62 -10.74 -7.52
CA ARG A 85 -12.24 -10.80 -8.93
C ARG A 85 -10.72 -10.80 -9.11
N ILE A 86 -10.01 -10.00 -8.32
CA ILE A 86 -8.54 -9.93 -8.37
C ILE A 86 -7.95 -11.26 -7.93
N ALA A 87 -8.41 -11.81 -6.81
CA ALA A 87 -7.91 -13.08 -6.31
C ALA A 87 -8.19 -14.21 -7.31
N GLY A 88 -9.36 -14.18 -7.96
CA GLY A 88 -9.69 -15.14 -9.00
C GLY A 88 -8.74 -15.07 -10.19
N ALA A 89 -8.36 -13.86 -10.61
CA ALA A 89 -7.41 -13.68 -11.70
C ALA A 89 -6.01 -14.16 -11.33
N VAL A 90 -5.59 -13.91 -10.08
CA VAL A 90 -4.29 -14.38 -9.57
C VAL A 90 -4.27 -15.91 -9.58
N SER A 91 -5.32 -16.55 -9.09
CA SER A 91 -5.42 -18.02 -9.09
C SER A 91 -5.43 -18.58 -10.52
N ALA A 92 -6.16 -17.96 -11.42
CA ALA A 92 -6.25 -18.39 -12.82
C ALA A 92 -4.88 -18.29 -13.52
N ALA A 93 -4.02 -17.37 -13.07
CA ALA A 93 -2.68 -17.24 -13.60
C ALA A 93 -1.68 -18.21 -12.93
N GLY A 94 -2.15 -19.12 -12.09
CA GLY A 94 -1.30 -20.11 -11.43
C GLY A 94 -0.59 -19.60 -10.19
N ARG A 95 -0.99 -18.45 -9.66
CA ARG A 95 -0.39 -17.88 -8.46
C ARG A 95 -1.28 -18.10 -7.26
N SER A 96 -0.72 -17.98 -6.09
CA SER A 96 -1.46 -18.15 -4.84
C SER A 96 -1.86 -16.80 -4.25
N PRO A 97 -3.17 -16.50 -4.15
CA PRO A 97 -3.60 -15.26 -3.49
C PRO A 97 -3.21 -15.20 -2.01
N ARG A 98 -3.07 -16.35 -1.37
CA ARG A 98 -2.80 -16.41 0.08
C ARG A 98 -1.50 -15.73 0.48
N ARG A 99 -0.52 -15.69 -0.42
CA ARG A 99 0.78 -15.10 -0.12
C ARG A 99 0.76 -13.58 -0.20
N ARG A 100 -0.30 -13.02 -0.76
CA ARG A 100 -0.36 -11.59 -1.06
C ARG A 100 -1.68 -10.97 -0.66
N VAL A 101 -2.33 -11.52 0.36
CA VAL A 101 -3.66 -11.07 0.75
C VAL A 101 -3.71 -9.57 0.98
N ALA A 102 -2.79 -9.02 1.76
CA ALA A 102 -2.79 -7.59 2.05
C ALA A 102 -2.59 -6.76 0.78
N ASP A 103 -1.65 -7.15 -0.08
CA ASP A 103 -1.41 -6.44 -1.33
C ASP A 103 -2.65 -6.46 -2.22
N LEU A 104 -3.31 -7.61 -2.33
CA LEU A 104 -4.50 -7.74 -3.16
C LEU A 104 -5.68 -6.96 -2.57
N MET A 105 -5.78 -6.88 -1.25
CA MET A 105 -6.79 -6.07 -0.59
C MET A 105 -6.56 -4.58 -0.84
N ILE A 106 -5.32 -4.13 -0.80
CA ILE A 106 -4.96 -2.75 -1.12
C ILE A 106 -5.33 -2.44 -2.57
N ALA A 107 -4.97 -3.35 -3.49
CA ALA A 107 -5.32 -3.19 -4.91
C ALA A 107 -6.84 -3.12 -5.09
N ALA A 108 -7.59 -3.91 -4.32
CA ALA A 108 -9.04 -3.91 -4.38
C ALA A 108 -9.64 -2.58 -3.92
N VAL A 109 -9.07 -1.96 -2.89
CA VAL A 109 -9.51 -0.64 -2.44
C VAL A 109 -9.23 0.40 -3.53
N ALA A 110 -8.05 0.35 -4.15
CA ALA A 110 -7.72 1.25 -5.23
C ALA A 110 -8.69 1.09 -6.41
N ALA A 111 -8.99 -0.16 -6.79
CA ALA A 111 -9.94 -0.44 -7.87
C ALA A 111 -11.34 0.07 -7.54
N ALA A 112 -11.79 -0.13 -6.31
CA ALA A 112 -13.12 0.30 -5.89
C ALA A 112 -13.27 1.82 -5.97
N HIS A 113 -12.19 2.56 -5.75
CA HIS A 113 -12.21 4.02 -5.80
C HIS A 113 -11.68 4.57 -7.13
N GLN A 114 -11.33 3.68 -8.07
CA GLN A 114 -10.79 4.07 -9.38
C GLN A 114 -9.54 4.94 -9.25
N LEU A 115 -8.68 4.59 -8.30
CA LEU A 115 -7.44 5.31 -8.05
C LEU A 115 -6.25 4.50 -8.56
N PRO A 116 -5.24 5.13 -9.13
CA PRO A 116 -3.98 4.44 -9.38
C PRO A 116 -3.32 4.05 -8.07
N LEU A 117 -2.61 2.93 -8.08
CA LEU A 117 -1.90 2.42 -6.92
C LEU A 117 -0.40 2.71 -7.10
N TYR A 118 0.16 3.47 -6.18
CA TYR A 118 1.58 3.83 -6.19
C TYR A 118 2.34 2.85 -5.28
N THR A 119 3.39 2.25 -5.81
CA THR A 119 4.16 1.24 -5.05
C THR A 119 5.64 1.26 -5.44
N THR A 120 6.49 0.94 -4.48
CA THR A 120 7.91 0.73 -4.76
C THR A 120 8.20 -0.71 -5.21
N ASN A 121 7.18 -1.59 -5.15
CA ASN A 121 7.32 -3.00 -5.54
C ASN A 121 6.27 -3.37 -6.60
N PRO A 122 6.37 -2.83 -7.81
CA PRO A 122 5.34 -3.10 -8.83
C PRO A 122 5.19 -4.58 -9.18
N ALA A 123 6.25 -5.38 -8.98
CA ALA A 123 6.17 -6.81 -9.24
C ALA A 123 5.14 -7.52 -8.36
N ASP A 124 4.87 -7.01 -7.18
CA ASP A 124 3.87 -7.59 -6.28
C ASP A 124 2.46 -7.47 -6.84
N PHE A 125 2.27 -6.59 -7.80
CA PHE A 125 0.98 -6.32 -8.43
C PHE A 125 0.95 -6.72 -9.90
N SER A 126 1.90 -7.57 -10.33
CA SER A 126 1.96 -8.03 -11.71
C SER A 126 0.65 -8.71 -12.10
N GLY A 127 0.20 -8.44 -13.31
CA GLY A 127 -1.01 -9.07 -13.84
C GLY A 127 -2.30 -8.40 -13.41
N LEU A 128 -2.26 -7.33 -12.64
CA LEU A 128 -3.46 -6.66 -12.15
C LEU A 128 -3.86 -5.43 -12.98
N GLY A 129 -3.16 -5.18 -14.10
CA GLY A 129 -3.38 -3.96 -14.90
C GLY A 129 -4.79 -3.76 -15.41
N GLU A 130 -5.59 -4.83 -15.56
CA GLU A 130 -6.98 -4.69 -15.98
C GLU A 130 -7.90 -4.24 -14.85
N PHE A 131 -7.44 -4.33 -13.59
CA PHE A 131 -8.24 -3.95 -12.42
C PHE A 131 -7.82 -2.60 -11.86
N VAL A 132 -6.53 -2.29 -11.90
CA VAL A 132 -5.99 -1.09 -11.29
C VAL A 132 -4.72 -0.65 -12.02
N GLU A 133 -4.56 0.65 -12.19
CA GLU A 133 -3.31 1.19 -12.75
C GLU A 133 -2.25 1.15 -11.65
N VAL A 134 -1.13 0.49 -11.90
CA VAL A 134 -0.03 0.40 -10.95
C VAL A 134 1.07 1.36 -11.39
N VAL A 135 1.43 2.30 -10.53
CA VAL A 135 2.46 3.30 -10.82
C VAL A 135 3.70 2.97 -10.00
N ALA A 136 4.79 2.68 -10.67
CA ALA A 136 6.04 2.36 -9.99
C ALA A 136 6.69 3.62 -9.43
N VAL A 137 7.08 3.56 -8.17
CA VAL A 137 7.79 4.64 -7.51
C VAL A 137 9.22 4.17 -7.27
N PRO A 138 10.23 4.92 -7.68
CA PRO A 138 11.61 4.49 -7.46
C PRO A 138 11.91 4.33 -5.98
N ARG A 139 12.55 3.23 -5.66
CA ARG A 139 12.96 2.96 -4.28
C ARG A 139 14.07 3.92 -3.89
N PRO A 140 14.02 4.53 -2.70
CA PRO A 140 15.13 5.39 -2.27
C PRO A 140 16.41 4.57 -2.17
N HIS A 141 17.54 5.21 -2.48
CA HIS A 141 18.82 4.53 -2.33
C HIS A 141 19.10 4.30 -0.86
N SER A 142 19.58 3.11 -0.53
CA SER A 142 20.03 2.88 0.82
C SER A 142 21.35 3.60 0.99
N GLU A 143 21.45 4.36 2.06
CA GLU A 143 22.69 5.00 2.34
C GLU A 143 23.61 3.99 2.88
N GLY A 144 24.64 3.78 2.23
CA GLY A 144 25.63 2.76 2.41
C GLY A 144 26.12 2.45 3.75
#